data_d120d27e8a33648f0c2e82c7bf7506f8
#
_entry.id   d120d27e8a33648f0c2e82c7bf7506f8
#
_cell.length_a   1.000
_cell.length_b   1.000
_cell.length_c   1.000
_cell.angle_alpha   90.00
_cell.angle_beta   90.00
_cell.angle_gamma   90.00
#
_symmetry.space_group_name_H-M   'P 1'
#
loop_
_entity.id
_entity.type
_entity.pdbx_description
1 polymer ?
#
loop_
_entity_poly.entity_id
_entity_poly.type
_entity_poly.pdbx_seq_one_letter_code
_entity_poly.pdbx_strand_id
1 'polypeptide(L)'
;MSDADAYIANEKGERVKDVTFTPVTGKDNQFTVALTDLAKASYQLVIPEGTFHYEKNNKEVKTQAIKESFTIGKGGSPENPNLKSDYSIYQMLPDISGFVKDVALNGFMIKNIGYYDGLVANPDREVRLAVYDNNKTIRTGHFESYVDPEDPTTPTLLLVFDTPLREGELKADLYAIVILQGTFGDTNFGKFLEDKTTTQASDCHTNPRMTITIEVDNDKATGIEHVVNSTEKNNVIYDVQGRKVKQMNRSGIYIVNGKKFVKK
;
A
#
# COMPACT_ATOMS: atom_id res chain seq x y z
N MET A 1 30.44 2.45 18.73
CA MET A 1 29.79 1.31 18.06
C MET A 1 30.63 0.09 18.36
N SER A 2 30.05 -0.94 18.92
CA SER A 2 30.74 -2.23 18.97
C SER A 2 30.53 -2.88 17.58
N ASP A 3 31.54 -3.57 17.08
CA ASP A 3 31.51 -4.29 15.81
C ASP A 3 30.64 -5.58 15.89
N ALA A 4 29.54 -5.54 16.61
CA ALA A 4 28.56 -6.61 16.56
C ALA A 4 27.97 -6.58 15.15
N ASP A 5 28.35 -7.58 14.39
CA ASP A 5 28.18 -7.74 12.96
C ASP A 5 26.73 -7.70 12.50
N ALA A 6 26.18 -6.49 12.34
CA ALA A 6 24.90 -6.34 11.65
C ALA A 6 25.04 -6.82 10.20
N TYR A 7 24.02 -7.51 9.70
CA TYR A 7 24.08 -8.12 8.38
C TYR A 7 22.71 -8.16 7.72
N ILE A 8 22.72 -8.38 6.42
CA ILE A 8 21.53 -8.69 5.65
C ILE A 8 21.49 -10.20 5.43
N ALA A 9 20.33 -10.79 5.75
CA ALA A 9 20.01 -12.18 5.50
C ALA A 9 19.02 -12.33 4.35
N ASN A 10 19.10 -13.42 3.60
CA ASN A 10 18.09 -13.81 2.61
C ASN A 10 16.85 -14.43 3.29
N GLU A 11 15.86 -14.83 2.50
CA GLU A 11 14.63 -15.48 2.99
C GLU A 11 14.88 -16.79 3.78
N LYS A 12 16.01 -17.44 3.54
CA LYS A 12 16.42 -18.67 4.27
C LYS A 12 17.13 -18.35 5.59
N GLY A 13 17.37 -17.07 5.89
CA GLY A 13 18.10 -16.63 7.07
C GLY A 13 19.63 -16.68 6.88
N GLU A 14 20.13 -16.94 5.68
CA GLU A 14 21.56 -16.95 5.39
C GLU A 14 22.10 -15.54 5.24
N ARG A 15 23.24 -15.23 5.90
CA ARG A 15 23.93 -13.94 5.79
C ARG A 15 24.46 -13.76 4.37
N VAL A 16 24.01 -12.69 3.69
CA VAL A 16 24.38 -12.41 2.30
C VAL A 16 25.21 -11.15 2.15
N LYS A 17 25.15 -10.23 3.13
CA LYS A 17 25.91 -8.98 3.11
C LYS A 17 26.12 -8.45 4.52
N ASP A 18 27.32 -7.91 4.76
CA ASP A 18 27.65 -7.16 5.96
C ASP A 18 27.10 -5.74 5.87
N VAL A 19 26.73 -5.18 7.00
CA VAL A 19 26.13 -3.85 7.09
C VAL A 19 27.10 -2.88 7.77
N THR A 20 27.35 -1.76 7.09
CA THR A 20 28.02 -0.61 7.68
C THR A 20 27.01 0.50 7.90
N PHE A 21 26.97 1.04 9.11
CA PHE A 21 26.14 2.19 9.47
C PHE A 21 26.91 3.48 9.25
N THR A 22 26.41 4.34 8.38
CA THR A 22 26.97 5.68 8.15
C THR A 22 26.11 6.72 8.88
N PRO A 23 26.65 7.47 9.86
CA PRO A 23 25.90 8.52 10.54
C PRO A 23 25.37 9.58 9.58
N VAL A 24 24.13 10.04 9.81
CA VAL A 24 23.56 11.15 9.06
C VAL A 24 24.00 12.47 9.68
N THR A 25 24.64 13.34 8.90
CA THR A 25 25.15 14.62 9.38
C THR A 25 24.03 15.45 10.03
N GLY A 26 24.29 15.93 11.24
CA GLY A 26 23.35 16.74 12.02
C GLY A 26 22.17 15.97 12.65
N LYS A 27 22.25 14.63 12.69
CA LYS A 27 21.24 13.79 13.34
C LYS A 27 21.90 12.71 14.17
N ASP A 28 21.88 12.86 15.48
CA ASP A 28 22.63 12.02 16.41
C ASP A 28 22.14 10.57 16.52
N ASN A 29 20.93 10.27 16.04
CA ASN A 29 20.28 8.96 16.15
C ASN A 29 19.84 8.37 14.79
N GLN A 30 20.38 8.86 13.70
CA GLN A 30 20.06 8.36 12.37
C GLN A 30 21.30 7.86 11.63
N PHE A 31 21.14 6.72 10.98
CA PHE A 31 22.18 6.07 10.19
C PHE A 31 21.61 5.68 8.83
N THR A 32 22.45 5.67 7.82
CA THR A 32 22.17 5.08 6.51
C THR A 32 22.87 3.74 6.39
N VAL A 33 22.26 2.83 5.64
CA VAL A 33 22.79 1.52 5.27
C VAL A 33 22.79 1.43 3.75
N ALA A 34 23.94 1.09 3.14
CA ALA A 34 24.02 0.89 1.71
C ALA A 34 23.47 -0.51 1.35
N LEU A 35 22.45 -0.55 0.49
CA LEU A 35 21.83 -1.77 -0.03
C LEU A 35 22.26 -2.08 -1.47
N THR A 36 23.40 -1.53 -1.91
CA THR A 36 23.97 -1.81 -3.22
C THR A 36 24.35 -3.29 -3.36
N ASP A 37 24.32 -3.81 -4.59
CA ASP A 37 24.74 -5.17 -4.93
C ASP A 37 23.87 -6.30 -4.37
N LEU A 38 22.68 -6.00 -3.89
CA LEU A 38 21.69 -7.00 -3.57
C LEU A 38 20.83 -7.34 -4.80
N ALA A 39 20.66 -8.62 -5.05
CA ALA A 39 19.74 -9.09 -6.10
C ALA A 39 18.28 -8.78 -5.73
N LYS A 40 17.38 -8.84 -6.72
CA LYS A 40 15.94 -8.68 -6.47
C LYS A 40 15.42 -9.87 -5.67
N ALA A 41 15.14 -9.66 -4.40
CA ALA A 41 14.62 -10.66 -3.48
C ALA A 41 14.16 -10.02 -2.16
N SER A 42 13.50 -10.79 -1.32
CA SER A 42 13.20 -10.40 0.05
C SER A 42 14.39 -10.67 0.96
N TYR A 43 14.64 -9.73 1.86
CA TYR A 43 15.77 -9.74 2.78
C TYR A 43 15.33 -9.37 4.19
N GLN A 44 16.20 -9.62 5.14
CA GLN A 44 16.05 -9.18 6.51
C GLN A 44 17.32 -8.46 6.96
N LEU A 45 17.19 -7.23 7.44
CA LEU A 45 18.25 -6.54 8.17
C LEU A 45 18.26 -7.08 9.60
N VAL A 46 19.37 -7.66 9.99
CA VAL A 46 19.59 -8.20 11.33
C VAL A 46 20.61 -7.33 12.05
N ILE A 47 20.19 -6.69 13.14
CA ILE A 47 21.03 -5.88 14.02
C ILE A 47 21.08 -6.62 15.36
N PRO A 48 22.22 -7.21 15.73
CA PRO A 48 22.38 -7.92 17.00
C PRO A 48 22.17 -7.01 18.22
N GLU A 49 21.85 -7.62 19.34
CA GLU A 49 21.79 -6.92 20.63
C GLU A 49 23.13 -6.22 20.93
N GLY A 50 23.05 -4.98 21.40
CA GLY A 50 24.23 -4.21 21.77
C GLY A 50 25.01 -3.60 20.60
N THR A 51 24.51 -3.69 19.35
CA THR A 51 25.14 -3.01 18.20
C THR A 51 25.22 -1.50 18.43
N PHE A 52 24.19 -0.92 19.01
CA PHE A 52 24.17 0.48 19.44
C PHE A 52 24.08 0.53 20.96
N HIS A 53 24.79 1.48 21.56
CA HIS A 53 24.70 1.80 22.95
C HIS A 53 24.69 3.32 23.14
N TYR A 54 24.01 3.77 24.16
CA TYR A 54 23.90 5.16 24.52
C TYR A 54 23.88 5.30 26.05
N GLU A 55 24.27 6.46 26.52
CA GLU A 55 24.27 6.75 27.96
C GLU A 55 22.93 7.39 28.36
N LYS A 56 22.29 6.83 29.39
CA LYS A 56 21.09 7.40 30.02
C LYS A 56 21.25 7.37 31.52
N ASN A 57 21.18 8.55 32.14
CA ASN A 57 21.34 8.70 33.60
C ASN A 57 22.65 8.07 34.13
N ASN A 58 23.77 8.33 33.45
CA ASN A 58 25.10 7.78 33.74
C ASN A 58 25.13 6.22 33.75
N LYS A 59 24.25 5.61 33.01
CA LYS A 59 24.24 4.16 32.78
C LYS A 59 24.25 3.88 31.27
N GLU A 60 25.13 2.97 30.88
CA GLU A 60 25.13 2.47 29.51
C GLU A 60 23.86 1.65 29.26
N VAL A 61 23.17 1.96 28.19
CA VAL A 61 22.00 1.22 27.71
C VAL A 61 22.33 0.66 26.34
N LYS A 62 22.18 -0.65 26.20
CA LYS A 62 22.36 -1.37 24.92
C LYS A 62 21.03 -1.51 24.21
N THR A 63 21.06 -1.44 22.87
CA THR A 63 19.88 -1.73 22.06
C THR A 63 19.58 -3.22 22.09
N GLN A 64 18.31 -3.58 22.07
CA GLN A 64 17.88 -4.95 21.83
C GLN A 64 18.13 -5.35 20.37
N ALA A 65 18.14 -6.65 20.10
CA ALA A 65 18.25 -7.15 18.74
C ALA A 65 17.06 -6.67 17.89
N ILE A 66 17.33 -6.20 16.67
CA ILE A 66 16.34 -5.71 15.70
C ILE A 66 16.40 -6.60 14.47
N LYS A 67 15.22 -6.98 13.96
CA LYS A 67 15.09 -7.69 12.70
C LYS A 67 14.00 -6.99 11.87
N GLU A 68 14.41 -6.40 10.75
CA GLU A 68 13.53 -5.69 9.85
C GLU A 68 13.53 -6.34 8.47
N SER A 69 12.36 -6.72 7.99
CA SER A 69 12.22 -7.32 6.67
C SER A 69 12.02 -6.24 5.60
N PHE A 70 12.71 -6.39 4.47
CA PHE A 70 12.57 -5.51 3.32
C PHE A 70 12.73 -6.30 2.01
N THR A 71 12.29 -5.73 0.90
CA THR A 71 12.39 -6.35 -0.42
C THR A 71 13.17 -5.44 -1.37
N ILE A 72 14.14 -6.01 -2.07
CA ILE A 72 14.76 -5.42 -3.25
C ILE A 72 14.00 -5.92 -4.47
N GLY A 73 13.18 -5.06 -5.03
CA GLY A 73 12.34 -5.36 -6.19
C GLY A 73 12.65 -4.46 -7.38
N LYS A 74 11.72 -4.38 -8.34
CA LYS A 74 11.79 -3.42 -9.43
C LYS A 74 11.83 -1.97 -8.91
N GLY A 75 11.27 -1.71 -7.74
CA GLY A 75 11.26 -0.41 -7.08
C GLY A 75 12.35 -0.16 -6.04
N GLY A 76 13.38 -1.04 -5.93
CA GLY A 76 14.43 -0.95 -4.90
C GLY A 76 15.46 0.18 -5.05
N SER A 77 15.35 1.01 -6.08
CA SER A 77 16.17 2.23 -6.20
C SER A 77 15.76 3.25 -5.14
N PRO A 78 16.72 3.94 -4.52
CA PRO A 78 16.42 5.05 -3.61
C PRO A 78 15.55 6.10 -4.31
N GLU A 79 14.74 6.81 -3.53
CA GLU A 79 13.97 7.94 -4.02
C GLU A 79 14.94 8.97 -4.64
N ASN A 80 14.60 9.51 -5.81
CA ASN A 80 15.41 10.52 -6.46
C ASN A 80 15.05 11.90 -5.88
N PRO A 81 15.93 12.54 -5.09
CA PRO A 81 15.61 13.82 -4.45
C PRO A 81 15.43 14.98 -5.44
N ASN A 82 15.84 14.80 -6.70
CA ASN A 82 15.68 15.81 -7.75
C ASN A 82 14.31 15.75 -8.43
N LEU A 83 13.52 14.69 -8.22
CA LEU A 83 12.14 14.62 -8.70
C LEU A 83 11.25 15.51 -7.83
N LYS A 84 10.38 16.30 -8.45
CA LYS A 84 9.36 17.06 -7.72
C LYS A 84 8.25 16.15 -7.29
N SER A 85 8.02 16.07 -5.99
CA SER A 85 6.86 15.37 -5.43
C SER A 85 5.66 16.29 -5.42
N ASP A 86 4.59 15.89 -6.12
CA ASP A 86 3.42 16.74 -6.27
C ASP A 86 2.13 15.91 -6.17
N TYR A 87 1.25 16.29 -5.23
CA TYR A 87 -0.08 15.68 -5.08
C TYR A 87 -1.09 16.18 -6.12
N SER A 88 -0.80 17.29 -6.79
CA SER A 88 -1.71 17.91 -7.73
C SER A 88 -1.76 17.27 -9.11
N ILE A 89 -0.94 16.26 -9.38
CA ILE A 89 -0.94 15.56 -10.67
C ILE A 89 -2.06 14.51 -10.79
N TYR A 90 -2.66 14.09 -9.69
CA TYR A 90 -3.58 12.96 -9.69
C TYR A 90 -4.69 13.07 -8.62
N GLN A 91 -5.77 12.35 -8.86
CA GLN A 91 -6.80 12.01 -7.90
C GLN A 91 -6.88 10.50 -7.74
N MET A 92 -6.97 10.02 -6.51
CA MET A 92 -7.18 8.60 -6.21
C MET A 92 -8.66 8.26 -6.25
N LEU A 93 -8.98 7.10 -6.83
CA LEU A 93 -10.34 6.57 -6.90
C LEU A 93 -10.37 5.09 -6.47
N PRO A 94 -11.33 4.71 -5.63
CA PRO A 94 -12.30 5.60 -4.99
C PRO A 94 -11.63 6.60 -4.06
N ASP A 95 -12.31 7.72 -3.80
CA ASP A 95 -11.84 8.72 -2.83
C ASP A 95 -11.78 8.07 -1.44
N ILE A 96 -10.56 8.04 -0.88
CA ILE A 96 -10.28 7.09 0.19
C ILE A 96 -10.18 7.79 1.52
N SER A 97 -11.19 7.68 2.30
CA SER A 97 -11.12 7.77 3.76
C SER A 97 -11.32 6.40 4.44
N GLY A 98 -11.14 5.32 3.74
CA GLY A 98 -11.27 3.96 4.25
C GLY A 98 -11.41 2.98 3.08
N PHE A 99 -10.35 2.25 2.77
CA PHE A 99 -10.44 1.16 1.82
C PHE A 99 -11.15 -0.02 2.45
N VAL A 100 -12.17 -0.47 1.79
CA VAL A 100 -12.79 -1.77 2.08
C VAL A 100 -12.16 -2.86 1.21
N LYS A 101 -12.17 -4.07 1.71
CA LYS A 101 -11.71 -5.31 1.08
C LYS A 101 -11.97 -5.38 -0.44
N ASP A 102 -13.15 -4.93 -0.88
CA ASP A 102 -13.56 -5.00 -2.28
C ASP A 102 -12.74 -4.12 -3.22
N VAL A 103 -12.24 -3.00 -2.75
CA VAL A 103 -11.38 -2.10 -3.55
C VAL A 103 -9.99 -2.68 -3.72
N ALA A 104 -9.43 -3.31 -2.69
CA ALA A 104 -8.16 -4.01 -2.80
C ALA A 104 -8.24 -5.19 -3.78
N LEU A 105 -9.41 -5.83 -3.89
CA LEU A 105 -9.62 -6.96 -4.80
C LEU A 105 -9.92 -6.52 -6.23
N ASN A 106 -10.66 -5.42 -6.43
CA ASN A 106 -11.25 -5.04 -7.72
C ASN A 106 -10.54 -3.89 -8.43
N GLY A 107 -9.57 -3.26 -7.77
CA GLY A 107 -8.75 -2.25 -8.40
C GLY A 107 -8.83 -0.89 -7.73
N PHE A 108 -7.72 -0.22 -7.84
CA PHE A 108 -7.45 1.11 -7.34
C PHE A 108 -6.96 1.94 -8.51
N MET A 109 -7.63 3.05 -8.78
CA MET A 109 -7.33 3.89 -9.93
C MET A 109 -6.74 5.23 -9.50
N ILE A 110 -5.90 5.77 -10.34
CA ILE A 110 -5.39 7.12 -10.26
C ILE A 110 -5.77 7.84 -11.54
N LYS A 111 -6.45 8.99 -11.45
CA LYS A 111 -6.80 9.85 -12.57
C LYS A 111 -5.97 11.14 -12.55
N ASN A 112 -5.64 11.64 -13.73
CA ASN A 112 -5.09 12.97 -13.90
C ASN A 112 -6.14 14.02 -13.51
N ILE A 113 -5.74 15.04 -12.72
CA ILE A 113 -6.62 16.16 -12.36
C ILE A 113 -6.42 17.42 -13.22
N GLY A 114 -5.64 17.32 -14.30
CA GLY A 114 -5.53 18.34 -15.32
C GLY A 114 -4.54 19.49 -15.04
N TYR A 115 -3.77 19.45 -13.96
CA TYR A 115 -2.72 20.47 -13.72
C TYR A 115 -1.50 20.27 -14.60
N TYR A 116 -1.20 19.03 -14.95
CA TYR A 116 -0.07 18.66 -15.80
C TYR A 116 -0.52 17.72 -16.91
N ASP A 117 0.24 17.69 -18.00
CA ASP A 117 -0.09 16.83 -19.13
C ASP A 117 0.19 15.35 -18.83
N GLY A 118 -0.81 14.53 -19.11
CA GLY A 118 -0.71 13.07 -19.05
C GLY A 118 -0.62 12.51 -17.63
N LEU A 119 -0.52 11.19 -17.57
CA LEU A 119 -0.25 10.42 -16.37
C LEU A 119 0.45 9.14 -16.80
N VAL A 120 1.69 8.95 -16.39
CA VAL A 120 2.56 7.87 -16.86
C VAL A 120 3.03 7.05 -15.66
N ALA A 121 2.87 5.74 -15.74
CA ALA A 121 3.40 4.81 -14.74
C ALA A 121 4.89 4.52 -14.98
N ASN A 122 5.63 4.37 -13.90
CA ASN A 122 7.00 3.87 -13.95
C ASN A 122 7.01 2.33 -13.90
N PRO A 123 7.35 1.63 -14.98
CA PRO A 123 7.31 0.17 -15.03
C PRO A 123 8.36 -0.48 -14.11
N ASP A 124 9.36 0.28 -13.66
CA ASP A 124 10.41 -0.19 -12.77
C ASP A 124 10.09 0.01 -11.28
N ARG A 125 8.94 0.60 -10.96
CA ARG A 125 8.48 0.82 -9.59
C ARG A 125 7.37 -0.13 -9.21
N GLU A 126 7.63 -0.85 -8.12
CA GLU A 126 6.69 -1.79 -7.52
C GLU A 126 5.82 -1.09 -6.46
N VAL A 127 4.56 -1.44 -6.42
CA VAL A 127 3.62 -1.12 -5.35
C VAL A 127 3.48 -2.33 -4.45
N ARG A 128 3.44 -2.14 -3.14
CA ARG A 128 3.29 -3.24 -2.19
C ARG A 128 1.98 -3.13 -1.42
N LEU A 129 1.26 -4.23 -1.34
CA LEU A 129 0.24 -4.46 -0.34
C LEU A 129 0.88 -5.20 0.84
N ALA A 130 0.85 -4.63 2.02
CA ALA A 130 1.47 -5.19 3.21
C ALA A 130 0.51 -5.16 4.41
N VAL A 131 0.71 -6.07 5.36
CA VAL A 131 0.05 -5.99 6.66
C VAL A 131 0.57 -4.77 7.39
N TYR A 132 -0.32 -3.92 7.91
CA TYR A 132 0.04 -2.63 8.51
C TYR A 132 0.99 -2.78 9.71
N ASP A 133 0.67 -3.67 10.65
CA ASP A 133 1.38 -3.78 11.93
C ASP A 133 2.82 -4.28 11.82
N ASN A 134 3.10 -5.14 10.87
CA ASN A 134 4.41 -5.79 10.75
C ASN A 134 5.08 -5.59 9.39
N ASN A 135 4.48 -4.76 8.53
CA ASN A 135 4.95 -4.45 7.17
C ASN A 135 5.24 -5.69 6.29
N LYS A 136 4.62 -6.84 6.63
CA LYS A 136 4.75 -8.06 5.86
C LYS A 136 4.05 -7.92 4.50
N THR A 137 4.81 -7.99 3.43
CA THR A 137 4.27 -7.94 2.07
C THR A 137 3.36 -9.14 1.80
N ILE A 138 2.16 -8.86 1.33
CA ILE A 138 1.16 -9.86 0.92
C ILE A 138 1.19 -10.02 -0.59
N ARG A 139 1.24 -8.88 -1.33
CA ARG A 139 1.30 -8.81 -2.79
C ARG A 139 2.18 -7.67 -3.22
N THR A 140 2.73 -7.83 -4.39
CA THR A 140 3.33 -6.76 -5.18
C THR A 140 2.49 -6.50 -6.41
N GLY A 141 2.66 -5.33 -6.98
CA GLY A 141 1.94 -4.91 -8.17
C GLY A 141 2.58 -3.67 -8.76
N HIS A 142 1.98 -3.18 -9.81
CA HIS A 142 2.43 -1.99 -10.53
C HIS A 142 1.23 -1.24 -11.11
N PHE A 143 1.44 0.00 -11.51
CA PHE A 143 0.41 0.74 -12.23
C PHE A 143 0.51 0.50 -13.72
N GLU A 144 -0.63 0.32 -14.36
CA GLU A 144 -0.76 0.23 -15.80
C GLU A 144 -1.71 1.31 -16.33
N SER A 145 -1.52 1.72 -17.58
CA SER A 145 -2.47 2.61 -18.26
C SER A 145 -3.82 1.92 -18.40
N TYR A 146 -4.86 2.65 -18.03
CA TYR A 146 -6.23 2.14 -18.04
C TYR A 146 -7.15 3.13 -18.76
N VAL A 147 -8.09 2.61 -19.55
CA VAL A 147 -9.15 3.42 -20.16
C VAL A 147 -10.40 3.23 -19.33
N ASP A 148 -10.77 4.26 -18.55
CA ASP A 148 -12.01 4.26 -17.80
C ASP A 148 -13.21 4.35 -18.76
N PRO A 149 -14.12 3.37 -18.80
CA PRO A 149 -15.27 3.40 -19.69
C PRO A 149 -16.21 4.60 -19.46
N GLU A 150 -16.24 5.15 -18.22
CA GLU A 150 -17.08 6.29 -17.88
C GLU A 150 -16.41 7.63 -18.22
N ASP A 151 -15.08 7.64 -18.33
CA ASP A 151 -14.30 8.84 -18.64
C ASP A 151 -13.06 8.47 -19.49
N PRO A 152 -13.24 8.10 -20.75
CA PRO A 152 -12.16 7.55 -21.58
C PRO A 152 -11.12 8.60 -22.03
N THR A 153 -11.37 9.87 -21.76
CA THR A 153 -10.49 10.97 -22.17
C THR A 153 -9.47 11.37 -21.10
N THR A 154 -9.77 11.10 -19.84
CA THR A 154 -8.88 11.42 -18.75
C THR A 154 -7.81 10.34 -18.58
N PRO A 155 -6.51 10.68 -18.64
CA PRO A 155 -5.44 9.73 -18.38
C PRO A 155 -5.61 9.06 -17.01
N THR A 156 -5.70 7.74 -17.02
CA THR A 156 -5.98 6.94 -15.83
C THR A 156 -4.98 5.80 -15.71
N LEU A 157 -4.55 5.49 -14.50
CA LEU A 157 -3.74 4.32 -14.16
C LEU A 157 -4.54 3.41 -13.23
N LEU A 158 -4.39 2.11 -13.43
CA LEU A 158 -4.96 1.05 -12.59
C LEU A 158 -3.84 0.32 -11.86
N LEU A 159 -3.98 0.10 -10.57
CA LEU A 159 -3.10 -0.79 -9.82
C LEU A 159 -3.43 -2.24 -10.18
N VAL A 160 -2.45 -2.95 -10.70
CA VAL A 160 -2.54 -4.37 -11.04
C VAL A 160 -1.58 -5.15 -10.16
N PHE A 161 -2.08 -6.12 -9.41
CA PHE A 161 -1.23 -7.01 -8.63
C PHE A 161 -0.64 -8.11 -9.50
N ASP A 162 0.65 -8.42 -9.31
CA ASP A 162 1.38 -9.47 -10.03
C ASP A 162 0.72 -10.85 -9.90
N THR A 163 0.03 -11.07 -8.80
CA THR A 163 -0.87 -12.21 -8.59
C THR A 163 -2.18 -11.69 -8.02
N PRO A 164 -3.33 -11.99 -8.63
CA PRO A 164 -4.62 -11.52 -8.15
C PRO A 164 -4.87 -11.91 -6.69
N LEU A 165 -5.43 -10.99 -5.93
CA LEU A 165 -5.91 -11.27 -4.57
C LEU A 165 -7.14 -12.18 -4.65
N ARG A 166 -7.18 -13.15 -3.76
CA ARG A 166 -8.33 -14.07 -3.62
C ARG A 166 -9.13 -13.71 -2.38
N GLU A 167 -10.40 -14.03 -2.43
CA GLU A 167 -11.25 -13.91 -1.26
C GLU A 167 -10.69 -14.73 -0.08
N GLY A 168 -10.70 -14.16 1.14
CA GLY A 168 -10.17 -14.79 2.34
C GLY A 168 -8.63 -14.74 2.51
N GLU A 169 -7.89 -14.13 1.59
CA GLU A 169 -6.44 -13.94 1.76
C GLU A 169 -6.11 -12.79 2.74
N LEU A 170 -6.95 -11.77 2.80
CA LEU A 170 -6.78 -10.65 3.73
C LEU A 170 -7.36 -11.03 5.10
N LYS A 171 -6.51 -11.52 6.00
CA LYS A 171 -6.88 -12.03 7.33
C LYS A 171 -6.61 -11.04 8.47
N ALA A 172 -5.78 -10.04 8.26
CA ALA A 172 -5.56 -8.97 9.22
C ALA A 172 -6.63 -7.89 9.06
N ASP A 173 -6.84 -7.09 10.10
CA ASP A 173 -7.85 -6.04 10.09
C ASP A 173 -7.34 -4.80 9.35
N LEU A 174 -6.03 -4.61 9.28
CA LEU A 174 -5.41 -3.42 8.71
C LEU A 174 -4.27 -3.78 7.75
N TYR A 175 -4.33 -3.22 6.55
CA TYR A 175 -3.31 -3.32 5.53
C TYR A 175 -2.87 -1.93 5.06
N ALA A 176 -1.77 -1.89 4.34
CA ALA A 176 -1.25 -0.70 3.69
C ALA A 176 -0.88 -0.98 2.24
N ILE A 177 -1.31 -0.11 1.32
CA ILE A 177 -0.70 0.02 0.00
C ILE A 177 0.44 1.03 0.12
N VAL A 178 1.65 0.59 -0.15
CA VAL A 178 2.86 1.42 -0.10
C VAL A 178 3.27 1.76 -1.52
N ILE A 179 3.25 3.06 -1.84
CA ILE A 179 3.59 3.61 -3.15
C ILE A 179 4.80 4.51 -2.95
N LEU A 180 5.90 4.21 -3.59
CA LEU A 180 7.13 4.99 -3.49
C LEU A 180 7.05 6.27 -4.35
N GLN A 181 7.90 7.25 -4.06
CA GLN A 181 8.08 8.43 -4.93
C GLN A 181 8.47 7.98 -6.35
N GLY A 182 7.91 8.63 -7.37
CA GLY A 182 8.23 8.31 -8.76
C GLY A 182 7.69 6.96 -9.23
N THR A 183 6.62 6.48 -8.63
CA THR A 183 5.86 5.33 -9.15
C THR A 183 5.00 5.74 -10.35
N PHE A 184 4.57 6.99 -10.40
CA PHE A 184 3.92 7.60 -11.55
C PHE A 184 4.21 9.11 -11.59
N GLY A 185 3.97 9.74 -12.74
CA GLY A 185 4.20 11.16 -12.92
C GLY A 185 3.57 11.72 -14.20
N ASP A 186 3.88 12.97 -14.50
CA ASP A 186 3.43 13.68 -15.69
C ASP A 186 4.10 13.17 -16.98
N THR A 187 3.77 13.78 -18.12
CA THR A 187 4.38 13.46 -19.41
C THR A 187 5.90 13.70 -19.43
N ASN A 188 6.40 14.71 -18.70
CA ASN A 188 7.84 14.94 -18.62
C ASN A 188 8.54 13.82 -17.84
N PHE A 189 7.90 13.30 -16.83
CA PHE A 189 8.40 12.12 -16.14
C PHE A 189 8.46 10.90 -17.05
N GLY A 190 7.47 10.69 -17.93
CA GLY A 190 7.52 9.66 -18.95
C GLY A 190 8.74 9.80 -19.87
N LYS A 191 9.00 10.99 -20.39
CA LYS A 191 10.22 11.29 -21.20
C LYS A 191 11.51 11.06 -20.42
N PHE A 192 11.55 11.43 -19.13
CA PHE A 192 12.70 11.20 -18.28
C PHE A 192 12.96 9.69 -18.05
N LEU A 193 11.93 8.87 -17.97
CA LEU A 193 12.10 7.41 -17.88
C LEU A 193 12.71 6.82 -19.15
N GLU A 194 12.32 7.35 -20.31
CA GLU A 194 12.85 6.93 -21.61
C GLU A 194 14.29 7.43 -21.85
N ASP A 195 14.53 8.71 -21.60
CA ASP A 195 15.83 9.34 -21.84
C ASP A 195 16.17 10.41 -20.78
N LYS A 196 17.01 10.02 -19.83
CA LYS A 196 17.52 10.90 -18.76
C LYS A 196 18.52 11.96 -19.23
N THR A 197 18.95 11.93 -20.48
CA THR A 197 19.89 12.90 -21.03
C THR A 197 19.19 14.12 -21.59
N THR A 198 17.96 13.97 -22.06
CA THR A 198 17.17 15.04 -22.69
C THR A 198 16.18 15.69 -21.73
N THR A 199 15.73 15.00 -20.71
CA THR A 199 14.79 15.51 -19.72
C THR A 199 15.41 15.49 -18.33
N GLN A 200 15.35 16.62 -17.62
CA GLN A 200 15.91 16.73 -16.27
C GLN A 200 14.87 16.24 -15.24
N ALA A 201 15.35 15.57 -14.20
CA ALA A 201 14.49 15.13 -13.08
C ALA A 201 13.74 16.31 -12.41
N SER A 202 14.37 17.50 -12.40
CA SER A 202 13.76 18.73 -11.86
C SER A 202 12.55 19.25 -12.63
N ASP A 203 12.33 18.77 -13.85
CA ASP A 203 11.23 19.19 -14.71
C ASP A 203 10.03 18.24 -14.64
N CYS A 204 10.19 17.12 -13.89
CA CYS A 204 9.21 16.08 -13.74
C CYS A 204 8.39 16.27 -12.47
N HIS A 205 7.08 16.14 -12.57
CA HIS A 205 6.17 16.05 -11.43
C HIS A 205 5.77 14.60 -11.21
N THR A 206 6.02 14.09 -10.01
CA THR A 206 5.77 12.70 -9.66
C THR A 206 4.98 12.61 -8.37
N ASN A 207 4.37 11.45 -8.11
CA ASN A 207 3.78 11.20 -6.81
C ASN A 207 4.84 11.25 -5.71
N PRO A 208 4.50 11.77 -4.52
CA PRO A 208 5.31 11.59 -3.32
C PRO A 208 5.26 10.13 -2.84
N ARG A 209 6.09 9.79 -1.86
CA ARG A 209 5.89 8.54 -1.12
C ARG A 209 4.57 8.59 -0.36
N MET A 210 3.76 7.56 -0.53
CA MET A 210 2.43 7.45 0.06
C MET A 210 2.23 6.09 0.71
N THR A 211 1.42 6.09 1.77
CA THR A 211 0.90 4.87 2.38
C THR A 211 -0.61 5.01 2.52
N ILE A 212 -1.35 4.12 1.89
CA ILE A 212 -2.81 4.12 1.90
C ILE A 212 -3.24 2.98 2.79
N THR A 213 -3.98 3.29 3.83
CA THR A 213 -4.46 2.30 4.79
C THR A 213 -5.74 1.65 4.29
N ILE A 214 -5.82 0.32 4.39
CA ILE A 214 -6.98 -0.49 4.04
C ILE A 214 -7.49 -1.16 5.30
N GLU A 215 -8.71 -0.83 5.70
CA GLU A 215 -9.41 -1.56 6.76
C GLU A 215 -10.17 -2.73 6.17
N VAL A 216 -9.92 -3.92 6.72
CA VAL A 216 -10.63 -5.14 6.35
C VAL A 216 -11.49 -5.54 7.53
N ASP A 217 -12.79 -5.38 7.38
CA ASP A 217 -13.74 -5.81 8.40
C ASP A 217 -13.99 -7.31 8.26
N ASN A 218 -13.22 -8.09 9.01
CA ASN A 218 -13.36 -9.54 9.01
C ASN A 218 -14.60 -10.01 9.83
N ASP A 219 -15.15 -9.15 10.67
CA ASP A 219 -16.31 -9.46 11.56
C ASP A 219 -17.64 -8.98 10.98
N LYS A 220 -17.62 -8.00 10.09
CA LYS A 220 -18.81 -7.58 9.37
C LYS A 220 -18.90 -8.37 8.07
N ALA A 221 -19.53 -9.51 8.14
CA ALA A 221 -20.16 -10.08 6.96
C ALA A 221 -20.93 -8.95 6.28
N THR A 222 -20.38 -8.44 5.14
CA THR A 222 -21.07 -7.46 4.31
C THR A 222 -22.44 -8.05 4.00
N GLY A 223 -23.45 -7.49 4.67
CA GLY A 223 -24.79 -7.99 4.78
C GLY A 223 -25.26 -8.76 3.58
N ILE A 224 -25.31 -10.03 3.71
CA ILE A 224 -26.25 -11.01 3.14
C ILE A 224 -25.78 -12.44 3.50
N GLU A 225 -24.50 -12.68 3.83
CA GLU A 225 -24.00 -14.05 4.04
C GLU A 225 -24.19 -14.63 5.46
N HIS A 226 -24.66 -13.87 6.43
CA HIS A 226 -25.04 -14.40 7.73
C HIS A 226 -26.57 -14.61 7.88
N VAL A 227 -27.21 -15.17 6.87
CA VAL A 227 -28.45 -15.92 7.04
C VAL A 227 -28.14 -17.41 6.89
N VAL A 228 -27.18 -17.90 7.65
CA VAL A 228 -26.98 -19.34 7.81
C VAL A 228 -27.45 -19.74 9.19
N ASN A 229 -28.65 -20.33 9.19
CA ASN A 229 -29.10 -21.31 10.16
C ASN A 229 -29.07 -20.95 11.66
N SER A 230 -29.66 -19.83 12.05
CA SER A 230 -30.42 -19.90 13.31
C SER A 230 -31.83 -20.33 12.97
N THR A 231 -32.24 -21.48 13.49
CA THR A 231 -33.58 -22.04 13.43
C THR A 231 -34.65 -21.19 14.19
N GLU A 232 -34.31 -19.94 14.47
CA GLU A 232 -35.25 -18.94 14.96
C GLU A 232 -35.72 -18.07 13.80
N LYS A 233 -36.98 -18.29 13.40
CA LYS A 233 -37.70 -17.44 12.44
C LYS A 233 -37.96 -16.05 13.01
N ASN A 234 -36.92 -15.26 13.20
CA ASN A 234 -37.05 -13.83 13.44
C ASN A 234 -37.31 -13.15 12.11
N ASN A 235 -38.56 -12.84 11.81
CA ASN A 235 -39.00 -12.10 10.64
C ASN A 235 -38.51 -10.66 10.73
N VAL A 236 -37.20 -10.43 10.50
CA VAL A 236 -36.63 -9.10 10.47
C VAL A 236 -36.90 -8.48 9.10
N ILE A 237 -37.55 -7.33 9.11
CA ILE A 237 -37.94 -6.60 7.91
C ILE A 237 -36.99 -5.41 7.75
N TYR A 238 -36.43 -5.25 6.56
CA TYR A 238 -35.63 -4.07 6.16
C TYR A 238 -36.31 -3.30 5.03
N ASP A 239 -36.21 -1.98 5.04
CA ASP A 239 -36.56 -1.17 3.89
C ASP A 239 -35.43 -1.16 2.83
N VAL A 240 -35.64 -0.50 1.69
CA VAL A 240 -34.63 -0.41 0.60
C VAL A 240 -33.37 0.37 0.99
N GLN A 241 -33.38 1.09 2.09
CA GLN A 241 -32.24 1.82 2.62
C GLN A 241 -31.47 1.00 3.68
N GLY A 242 -31.83 -0.27 3.86
CA GLY A 242 -31.21 -1.18 4.83
C GLY A 242 -31.60 -0.92 6.28
N ARG A 243 -32.60 -0.09 6.55
CA ARG A 243 -33.07 0.20 7.91
C ARG A 243 -34.04 -0.88 8.37
N LYS A 244 -33.81 -1.38 9.58
CA LYS A 244 -34.74 -2.32 10.22
C LYS A 244 -36.07 -1.64 10.55
N VAL A 245 -37.17 -2.21 10.07
CA VAL A 245 -38.52 -1.73 10.35
C VAL A 245 -39.34 -2.79 11.07
N LYS A 246 -40.24 -2.33 11.96
CA LYS A 246 -41.05 -3.26 12.76
C LYS A 246 -42.14 -3.94 11.91
N GLN A 247 -42.60 -3.28 10.87
CA GLN A 247 -43.62 -3.78 9.96
C GLN A 247 -43.66 -3.01 8.65
N MET A 248 -44.21 -3.56 7.60
CA MET A 248 -44.35 -2.94 6.30
C MET A 248 -45.56 -2.00 6.29
N ASN A 249 -45.40 -0.75 6.75
CA ASN A 249 -46.54 0.17 6.95
C ASN A 249 -46.91 0.99 5.69
N ARG A 250 -46.01 1.08 4.71
CA ARG A 250 -46.19 1.88 3.50
C ARG A 250 -46.03 1.01 2.26
N SER A 251 -46.61 1.48 1.12
CA SER A 251 -46.28 0.85 -0.16
C SER A 251 -44.79 1.04 -0.45
N GLY A 252 -44.14 -0.02 -0.92
CA GLY A 252 -42.69 0.01 -1.15
C GLY A 252 -42.09 -1.38 -1.26
N ILE A 253 -40.77 -1.40 -1.36
CA ILE A 253 -39.98 -2.62 -1.42
C ILE A 253 -39.37 -2.86 -0.05
N TYR A 254 -39.46 -4.10 0.42
CA TYR A 254 -38.93 -4.58 1.69
C TYR A 254 -38.11 -5.85 1.48
N ILE A 255 -37.17 -6.09 2.35
CA ILE A 255 -36.38 -7.33 2.40
C ILE A 255 -36.73 -8.06 3.71
N VAL A 256 -37.23 -9.26 3.60
CA VAL A 256 -37.59 -10.11 4.74
C VAL A 256 -36.90 -11.45 4.57
N ASN A 257 -36.07 -11.83 5.52
CA ASN A 257 -35.28 -13.07 5.47
C ASN A 257 -34.55 -13.24 4.13
N GLY A 258 -33.90 -12.16 3.65
CA GLY A 258 -33.15 -12.15 2.41
C GLY A 258 -34.00 -12.17 1.12
N LYS A 259 -35.33 -12.14 1.22
CA LYS A 259 -36.24 -12.14 0.06
C LYS A 259 -36.89 -10.76 -0.14
N LYS A 260 -36.99 -10.34 -1.39
CA LYS A 260 -37.66 -9.09 -1.78
C LYS A 260 -39.17 -9.24 -1.74
N PHE A 261 -39.83 -8.34 -1.05
CA PHE A 261 -41.29 -8.19 -1.00
C PHE A 261 -41.69 -6.80 -1.52
N VAL A 262 -42.73 -6.76 -2.31
CA VAL A 262 -43.35 -5.50 -2.80
C VAL A 262 -44.69 -5.35 -2.13
N LYS A 263 -44.82 -4.34 -1.28
CA LYS A 263 -46.13 -3.95 -0.72
C LYS A 263 -46.75 -2.90 -1.64
N LYS A 264 -47.89 -3.17 -2.19
CA LYS A 264 -48.72 -2.24 -2.97
C LYS A 264 -49.52 -1.33 -2.06
#